data_a09bd5ff0b009e31e14df026241fab15
#
_entry.id   a09bd5ff0b009e31e14df026241fab15
#
_cell.length_a   1.000
_cell.length_b   1.000
_cell.length_c   1.000
_cell.angle_alpha   90.00
_cell.angle_beta   90.00
_cell.angle_gamma   90.00
#
_symmetry.space_group_name_H-M   'P 1'
#
loop_
_entity.id
_entity.type
_entity.pdbx_description
1 polymer ?
#
loop_
_entity_poly.entity_id
_entity_poly.type
_entity_poly.pdbx_seq_one_letter_code
_entity_poly.pdbx_strand_id
1 'polypeptide(L)'
;MLEAIDLRKNFRDREVVRGATIKIAQGEVVGLLGPNGAGKTTCFYMIVGLIKTDSGQIRLNGKSLTNLSIDKRAKFGLGYLPQDSSIFKKMSEEQNLLSILQIRKDLSIREQKFKLDMLLEEFNLTHIRKNKGMSLSGGERRRTEIARTLATEPKFILLDEPFAGV
;
A
#
# COMPACT_ATOMS: atom_id res chain seq x y z
N MET A 1 -3.98 -13.79 -8.30
CA MET A 1 -4.28 -12.78 -9.34
C MET A 1 -5.11 -11.66 -8.73
N LEU A 2 -4.72 -10.41 -8.96
CA LEU A 2 -5.52 -9.21 -8.67
C LEU A 2 -6.22 -8.80 -9.96
N GLU A 3 -7.52 -8.55 -9.89
CA GLU A 3 -8.35 -8.17 -11.04
C GLU A 3 -9.19 -6.94 -10.70
N ALA A 4 -9.14 -5.96 -11.56
CA ALA A 4 -10.06 -4.83 -11.62
C ALA A 4 -10.74 -4.90 -12.99
N ILE A 5 -12.07 -5.01 -13.04
CA ILE A 5 -12.81 -5.32 -14.27
C ILE A 5 -13.88 -4.26 -14.47
N ASP A 6 -13.81 -3.59 -15.63
CA ASP A 6 -14.76 -2.54 -16.09
C ASP A 6 -15.02 -1.49 -14.99
N LEU A 7 -13.98 -1.00 -14.34
CA LEU A 7 -14.12 0.02 -13.32
C LEU A 7 -14.56 1.35 -13.92
N ARG A 8 -15.62 1.93 -13.35
CA ARG A 8 -16.13 3.26 -13.77
C ARG A 8 -16.25 4.16 -12.56
N LYS A 9 -15.96 5.44 -12.80
CA LYS A 9 -16.09 6.48 -11.78
C LYS A 9 -16.48 7.81 -12.39
N ASN A 10 -17.56 8.37 -11.86
CA ASN A 10 -18.03 9.71 -12.14
C ASN A 10 -17.79 10.63 -10.94
N PHE A 11 -17.36 11.84 -11.19
CA PHE A 11 -17.38 12.93 -10.22
C PHE A 11 -18.27 14.04 -10.79
N ARG A 12 -19.43 14.20 -10.18
CA ARG A 12 -20.51 15.08 -10.70
C ARG A 12 -20.82 14.69 -12.16
N ASP A 13 -20.69 15.62 -13.09
CA ASP A 13 -20.99 15.42 -14.51
C ASP A 13 -19.82 14.91 -15.36
N ARG A 14 -18.70 14.58 -14.72
CA ARG A 14 -17.49 14.13 -15.43
C ARG A 14 -17.21 12.66 -15.15
N GLU A 15 -17.24 11.84 -16.21
CA GLU A 15 -16.73 10.48 -16.15
C GLU A 15 -15.19 10.50 -16.19
N VAL A 16 -14.56 10.12 -15.08
CA VAL A 16 -13.10 10.15 -14.90
C VAL A 16 -12.47 8.81 -15.22
N VAL A 17 -13.13 7.70 -14.89
CA VAL A 17 -12.69 6.35 -15.26
C VAL A 17 -13.80 5.67 -16.07
N ARG A 18 -13.44 5.21 -17.28
CA ARG A 18 -14.38 4.81 -18.34
C ARG A 18 -14.26 3.33 -18.68
N GLY A 19 -14.39 2.44 -17.70
CA GLY A 19 -14.32 1.00 -17.94
C GLY A 19 -12.89 0.45 -17.90
N ALA A 20 -12.08 0.88 -16.92
CA ALA A 20 -10.72 0.39 -16.77
C ALA A 20 -10.69 -1.08 -16.36
N THR A 21 -9.92 -1.88 -17.09
CA THR A 21 -9.69 -3.30 -16.77
C THR A 21 -8.20 -3.56 -16.63
N ILE A 22 -7.81 -4.07 -15.45
CA ILE A 22 -6.43 -4.38 -15.10
C ILE A 22 -6.41 -5.77 -14.48
N LYS A 23 -5.48 -6.62 -14.92
CA LYS A 23 -5.23 -7.94 -14.34
C LYS A 23 -3.74 -8.05 -14.04
N ILE A 24 -3.42 -8.54 -12.84
CA ILE A 24 -2.04 -8.68 -12.38
C ILE A 24 -1.88 -10.09 -11.82
N ALA A 25 -0.97 -10.86 -12.40
CA ALA A 25 -0.59 -12.17 -11.88
C ALA A 25 0.37 -12.03 -10.69
N GLN A 26 0.54 -13.09 -9.92
CA GLN A 26 1.55 -13.11 -8.85
C GLN A 26 2.95 -13.10 -9.46
N GLY A 27 3.83 -12.25 -8.94
CA GLY A 27 5.18 -12.05 -9.47
C GLY A 27 5.27 -11.10 -10.68
N GLU A 28 4.12 -10.59 -11.15
CA GLU A 28 4.08 -9.63 -12.25
C GLU A 28 4.17 -8.19 -11.74
N VAL A 29 4.86 -7.34 -12.52
CA VAL A 29 4.92 -5.89 -12.30
C VAL A 29 4.18 -5.20 -13.44
N VAL A 30 3.15 -4.42 -13.13
CA VAL A 30 2.31 -3.70 -14.10
C VAL A 30 2.37 -2.21 -13.83
N GLY A 31 2.73 -1.43 -14.85
CA GLY A 31 2.72 0.03 -14.81
C GLY A 31 1.43 0.62 -15.40
N LEU A 32 0.76 1.49 -14.62
CA LEU A 32 -0.38 2.26 -15.11
C LEU A 32 0.10 3.62 -15.61
N LEU A 33 0.23 3.75 -16.92
CA LEU A 33 0.75 4.94 -17.59
C LEU A 33 -0.37 5.76 -18.25
N GLY A 34 -0.11 7.05 -18.43
CA GLY A 34 -1.03 7.96 -19.11
C GLY A 34 -0.82 9.42 -18.72
N PRO A 35 -1.41 10.38 -19.43
CA PRO A 35 -1.27 11.82 -19.16
C PRO A 35 -1.90 12.20 -17.81
N ASN A 36 -1.60 13.42 -17.35
CA ASN A 36 -2.25 13.99 -16.17
C ASN A 36 -3.77 14.15 -16.44
N GLY A 37 -4.58 13.81 -15.42
CA GLY A 37 -6.03 13.83 -15.55
C GLY A 37 -6.66 12.61 -16.26
N ALA A 38 -5.87 11.62 -16.68
CA ALA A 38 -6.39 10.38 -17.31
C ALA A 38 -7.11 9.42 -16.34
N GLY A 39 -7.26 9.77 -15.07
CA GLY A 39 -7.95 8.94 -14.10
C GLY A 39 -7.08 7.86 -13.44
N LYS A 40 -5.76 7.87 -13.65
CA LYS A 40 -4.82 6.87 -13.06
C LYS A 40 -4.96 6.75 -11.54
N THR A 41 -4.78 7.86 -10.84
CA THR A 41 -4.90 7.92 -9.37
C THR A 41 -6.29 7.52 -8.89
N THR A 42 -7.35 7.91 -9.62
CA THR A 42 -8.72 7.51 -9.30
C THR A 42 -8.91 6.01 -9.43
N CYS A 43 -8.43 5.42 -10.54
CA CYS A 43 -8.46 3.98 -10.75
C CYS A 43 -7.69 3.24 -9.65
N PHE A 44 -6.52 3.73 -9.32
CA PHE A 44 -5.66 3.23 -8.26
C PHE A 44 -6.36 3.26 -6.89
N TYR A 45 -6.97 4.40 -6.53
CA TYR A 45 -7.70 4.56 -5.28
C TYR A 45 -8.97 3.70 -5.19
N MET A 46 -9.63 3.41 -6.32
CA MET A 46 -10.71 2.43 -6.35
C MET A 46 -10.19 1.03 -6.02
N ILE A 47 -9.05 0.62 -6.58
CA ILE A 47 -8.45 -0.70 -6.31
C ILE A 47 -7.99 -0.82 -4.86
N VAL A 48 -7.39 0.23 -4.30
CA VAL A 48 -6.97 0.30 -2.88
C VAL A 48 -8.15 0.29 -1.93
N GLY A 49 -9.29 0.90 -2.32
CA GLY A 49 -10.48 1.04 -1.49
C GLY A 49 -10.59 2.37 -0.76
N LEU A 50 -9.86 3.39 -1.21
CA LEU A 50 -9.97 4.78 -0.76
C LEU A 50 -11.18 5.48 -1.40
N ILE A 51 -11.55 5.08 -2.62
CA ILE A 51 -12.70 5.60 -3.37
C ILE A 51 -13.57 4.41 -3.76
N LYS A 52 -14.89 4.53 -3.62
CA LYS A 52 -15.83 3.54 -4.14
C LYS A 52 -15.95 3.65 -5.66
N THR A 53 -15.93 2.51 -6.34
CA THR A 53 -16.31 2.44 -7.76
C THR A 53 -17.82 2.62 -7.92
N ASP A 54 -18.25 3.25 -9.01
CA ASP A 54 -19.67 3.36 -9.33
C ASP A 54 -20.19 2.10 -10.04
N SER A 55 -19.32 1.45 -10.83
CA SER A 55 -19.57 0.12 -11.40
C SER A 55 -18.26 -0.64 -11.61
N GLY A 56 -18.38 -1.92 -12.00
CA GLY A 56 -17.25 -2.81 -12.17
C GLY A 56 -16.96 -3.64 -10.91
N GLN A 57 -15.92 -4.43 -10.98
CA GLN A 57 -15.58 -5.41 -9.93
C GLN A 57 -14.08 -5.40 -9.62
N ILE A 58 -13.75 -5.61 -8.35
CA ILE A 58 -12.37 -5.79 -7.89
C ILE A 58 -12.31 -7.13 -7.18
N ARG A 59 -11.37 -7.99 -7.58
CA ARG A 59 -11.18 -9.34 -7.03
C ARG A 59 -9.72 -9.59 -6.69
N LEU A 60 -9.48 -10.35 -5.65
CA LEU A 60 -8.16 -10.85 -5.28
C LEU A 60 -8.26 -12.36 -5.08
N ASN A 61 -7.54 -13.12 -5.91
CA ASN A 61 -7.58 -14.59 -5.92
C ASN A 61 -9.03 -15.14 -5.92
N GLY A 62 -9.87 -14.58 -6.80
CA GLY A 62 -11.28 -14.96 -6.96
C GLY A 62 -12.25 -14.38 -5.92
N LYS A 63 -11.75 -13.83 -4.80
CA LYS A 63 -12.59 -13.22 -3.76
C LYS A 63 -12.90 -11.76 -4.10
N SER A 64 -14.17 -11.37 -4.00
CA SER A 64 -14.60 -9.99 -4.26
C SER A 64 -14.11 -9.03 -3.17
N LEU A 65 -13.46 -7.95 -3.58
CA LEU A 65 -13.04 -6.85 -2.73
C LEU A 65 -13.84 -5.57 -2.98
N THR A 66 -14.74 -5.54 -3.96
CA THR A 66 -15.39 -4.34 -4.51
C THR A 66 -15.96 -3.42 -3.42
N ASN A 67 -16.70 -4.00 -2.47
CA ASN A 67 -17.37 -3.26 -1.39
C ASN A 67 -16.60 -3.27 -0.06
N LEU A 68 -15.35 -3.76 -0.06
CA LEU A 68 -14.54 -3.80 1.14
C LEU A 68 -13.77 -2.49 1.32
N SER A 69 -13.69 -2.04 2.58
CA SER A 69 -12.84 -0.92 2.99
C SER A 69 -11.35 -1.28 2.88
N ILE A 70 -10.49 -0.28 2.84
CA ILE A 70 -9.03 -0.44 2.71
C ILE A 70 -8.44 -1.38 3.77
N ASP A 71 -8.88 -1.27 5.03
CA ASP A 71 -8.44 -2.14 6.13
C ASP A 71 -8.79 -3.61 5.92
N LYS A 72 -9.99 -3.88 5.35
CA LYS A 72 -10.40 -5.24 4.99
C LYS A 72 -9.61 -5.77 3.79
N ARG A 73 -9.36 -4.94 2.78
CA ARG A 73 -8.52 -5.32 1.62
C ARG A 73 -7.09 -5.64 2.04
N ALA A 74 -6.53 -4.87 2.99
CA ALA A 74 -5.22 -5.15 3.56
C ALA A 74 -5.16 -6.55 4.21
N LYS A 75 -6.20 -6.96 4.96
CA LYS A 75 -6.30 -8.32 5.53
C LYS A 75 -6.37 -9.43 4.49
N PHE A 76 -6.83 -9.14 3.28
CA PHE A 76 -6.78 -10.08 2.15
C PHE A 76 -5.40 -10.12 1.48
N GLY A 77 -4.48 -9.25 1.86
CA GLY A 77 -3.11 -9.20 1.34
C GLY A 77 -2.88 -8.14 0.27
N LEU A 78 -3.66 -7.06 0.25
CA LEU A 78 -3.43 -5.91 -0.63
C LEU A 78 -2.67 -4.82 0.14
N GLY A 79 -1.39 -4.64 -0.16
CA GLY A 79 -0.56 -3.57 0.37
C GLY A 79 -0.70 -2.29 -0.44
N TYR A 80 -0.52 -1.15 0.22
CA TYR A 80 -0.54 0.16 -0.41
C TYR A 80 0.58 1.05 0.11
N LEU A 81 1.36 1.60 -0.80
CA LEU A 81 2.39 2.59 -0.53
C LEU A 81 1.98 3.93 -1.15
N PRO A 82 1.52 4.90 -0.36
CA PRO A 82 1.08 6.20 -0.85
C PRO A 82 2.25 7.05 -1.37
N GLN A 83 1.92 8.07 -2.19
CA GLN A 83 2.86 9.09 -2.62
C GLN A 83 3.30 9.97 -1.44
N ASP A 84 2.33 10.42 -0.63
CA ASP A 84 2.60 11.24 0.56
C ASP A 84 3.16 10.40 1.71
N SER A 85 4.02 11.02 2.51
CA SER A 85 4.64 10.37 3.66
C SER A 85 3.61 9.94 4.70
N SER A 86 3.61 8.65 5.02
CA SER A 86 2.70 8.00 5.96
C SER A 86 3.34 7.66 7.32
N ILE A 87 4.59 8.09 7.54
CA ILE A 87 5.33 7.77 8.77
C ILE A 87 4.75 8.50 10.00
N PHE A 88 4.74 7.83 11.14
CA PHE A 88 4.37 8.44 12.41
C PHE A 88 5.54 9.28 12.96
N LYS A 89 5.51 10.58 12.71
CA LYS A 89 6.62 11.52 12.99
C LYS A 89 7.10 11.54 14.44
N LYS A 90 6.21 11.31 15.41
CA LYS A 90 6.52 11.34 16.85
C LYS A 90 7.01 10.00 17.39
N MET A 91 6.82 8.92 16.66
CA MET A 91 7.28 7.57 17.00
C MET A 91 8.72 7.37 16.55
N SER A 92 9.45 6.47 17.23
CA SER A 92 10.76 6.02 16.76
C SER A 92 10.60 5.13 15.52
N GLU A 93 11.71 4.86 14.82
CA GLU A 93 11.73 3.95 13.68
C GLU A 93 11.20 2.56 14.06
N GLU A 94 11.71 2.01 15.16
CA GLU A 94 11.24 0.75 15.73
C GLU A 94 9.74 0.76 16.03
N GLN A 95 9.23 1.84 16.63
CA GLN A 95 7.81 1.97 16.95
C GLN A 95 6.94 2.08 15.70
N ASN A 96 7.43 2.72 14.64
CA ASN A 96 6.76 2.77 13.35
C ASN A 96 6.55 1.37 12.76
N LEU A 97 7.54 0.50 12.79
CA LEU A 97 7.44 -0.89 12.33
C LEU A 97 6.60 -1.75 13.27
N LEU A 98 6.85 -1.66 14.59
CA LEU A 98 6.09 -2.39 15.59
C LEU A 98 4.60 -2.11 15.55
N SER A 99 4.19 -0.87 15.28
CA SER A 99 2.77 -0.49 15.20
C SER A 99 2.00 -1.34 14.16
N ILE A 100 2.68 -1.77 13.10
CA ILE A 100 2.09 -2.63 12.07
C ILE A 100 2.17 -4.10 12.47
N LEU A 101 3.30 -4.55 13.00
CA LEU A 101 3.48 -5.95 13.44
C LEU A 101 2.53 -6.33 14.58
N GLN A 102 2.22 -5.41 15.50
CA GLN A 102 1.29 -5.64 16.61
C GLN A 102 -0.17 -5.81 16.18
N ILE A 103 -0.56 -5.31 15.01
CA ILE A 103 -1.90 -5.54 14.45
C ILE A 103 -2.05 -6.98 13.92
N ARG A 104 -0.94 -7.65 13.61
CA ARG A 104 -0.86 -9.03 13.14
C ARG A 104 -1.12 -10.00 14.30
N LYS A 105 -2.39 -10.39 14.48
CA LYS A 105 -2.82 -11.34 15.54
C LYS A 105 -2.31 -12.77 15.36
N ASP A 106 -1.82 -13.08 14.17
CA ASP A 106 -1.21 -14.36 13.81
C ASP A 106 0.24 -14.50 14.29
N LEU A 107 0.86 -13.41 14.77
CA LEU A 107 2.25 -13.40 15.26
C LEU A 107 2.30 -13.33 16.77
N SER A 108 3.09 -14.21 17.39
CA SER A 108 3.51 -14.08 18.78
C SER A 108 4.43 -12.87 18.99
N ILE A 109 4.58 -12.41 20.23
CA ILE A 109 5.49 -11.31 20.58
C ILE A 109 6.93 -11.60 20.13
N ARG A 110 7.36 -12.85 20.22
CA ARG A 110 8.71 -13.28 19.80
C ARG A 110 8.88 -13.17 18.28
N GLU A 111 7.87 -13.58 17.51
CA GLU A 111 7.86 -13.48 16.04
C GLU A 111 7.79 -12.02 15.57
N GLN A 112 6.99 -11.18 16.24
CA GLN A 112 6.95 -9.74 15.96
C GLN A 112 8.33 -9.10 16.14
N LYS A 113 9.04 -9.42 17.24
CA LYS A 113 10.39 -8.91 17.48
C LYS A 113 11.39 -9.41 16.45
N PHE A 114 11.34 -10.69 16.11
CA PHE A 114 12.20 -11.27 15.06
C PHE A 114 11.98 -10.59 13.69
N LYS A 115 10.72 -10.44 13.28
CA LYS A 115 10.37 -9.74 12.02
C LYS A 115 10.77 -8.28 12.04
N LEU A 116 10.65 -7.60 13.17
CA LEU A 116 11.13 -6.23 13.33
C LEU A 116 12.64 -6.13 13.07
N ASP A 117 13.43 -6.99 13.71
CA ASP A 117 14.89 -6.99 13.56
C ASP A 117 15.29 -7.31 12.10
N MET A 118 14.64 -8.28 11.46
CA MET A 118 14.82 -8.58 10.03
C MET A 118 14.52 -7.37 9.13
N LEU A 119 13.39 -6.70 9.33
CA LEU A 119 13.02 -5.53 8.51
C LEU A 119 13.99 -4.36 8.70
N LEU A 120 14.43 -4.11 9.95
CA LEU A 120 15.42 -3.06 10.22
C LEU A 120 16.74 -3.35 9.52
N GLU A 121 17.17 -4.60 9.46
CA GLU A 121 18.40 -5.01 8.77
C GLU A 121 18.25 -4.93 7.26
N GLU A 122 17.20 -5.54 6.70
CA GLU A 122 16.93 -5.58 5.25
C GLU A 122 16.84 -4.18 4.62
N PHE A 123 16.22 -3.23 5.33
CA PHE A 123 16.07 -1.85 4.85
C PHE A 123 17.19 -0.90 5.33
N ASN A 124 18.25 -1.44 5.94
CA ASN A 124 19.37 -0.64 6.48
C ASN A 124 18.89 0.50 7.40
N LEU A 125 18.03 0.17 8.37
CA LEU A 125 17.42 1.09 9.33
C LEU A 125 17.89 0.84 10.76
N THR A 126 18.71 -0.17 11.01
CA THR A 126 19.16 -0.57 12.36
C THR A 126 19.87 0.56 13.10
N HIS A 127 20.69 1.35 12.40
CA HIS A 127 21.46 2.46 12.96
C HIS A 127 20.59 3.64 13.43
N ILE A 128 19.38 3.78 12.90
CA ILE A 128 18.41 4.82 13.27
C ILE A 128 17.22 4.29 14.07
N ARG A 129 17.27 3.04 14.52
CA ARG A 129 16.19 2.33 15.22
C ARG A 129 15.45 3.15 16.26
N LYS A 130 16.19 3.98 17.02
CA LYS A 130 15.65 4.82 18.10
C LYS A 130 15.35 6.26 17.67
N ASN A 131 15.70 6.64 16.46
CA ASN A 131 15.47 8.00 15.96
C ASN A 131 13.97 8.20 15.70
N LYS A 132 13.47 9.40 16.01
CA LYS A 132 12.07 9.76 15.75
C LYS A 132 11.84 9.99 14.26
N GLY A 133 10.67 9.63 13.74
CA GLY A 133 10.30 9.78 12.34
C GLY A 133 10.48 11.21 11.81
N MET A 134 10.32 12.24 12.68
CA MET A 134 10.54 13.62 12.28
C MET A 134 12.00 13.96 11.96
N SER A 135 12.98 13.22 12.49
CA SER A 135 14.41 13.46 12.27
C SER A 135 15.00 12.65 11.12
N LEU A 136 14.20 11.79 10.48
CA LEU A 136 14.65 10.95 9.37
C LEU A 136 14.82 11.75 8.08
N SER A 137 15.84 11.43 7.32
CA SER A 137 16.02 11.92 5.95
C SER A 137 14.88 11.41 5.04
N GLY A 138 14.72 12.01 3.84
CA GLY A 138 13.71 11.57 2.87
C GLY A 138 13.86 10.08 2.51
N GLY A 139 15.09 9.64 2.25
CA GLY A 139 15.38 8.24 1.90
C GLY A 139 15.12 7.26 3.05
N GLU A 140 15.48 7.62 4.28
CA GLU A 140 15.18 6.81 5.48
C GLU A 140 13.67 6.70 5.69
N ARG A 141 12.94 7.80 5.58
CA ARG A 141 11.47 7.79 5.65
C ARG A 141 10.86 6.86 4.61
N ARG A 142 11.32 6.94 3.36
CA ARG A 142 10.78 6.08 2.29
C ARG A 142 11.07 4.60 2.54
N ARG A 143 12.29 4.25 3.00
CA ARG A 143 12.60 2.87 3.39
C ARG A 143 11.73 2.38 4.54
N THR A 144 11.47 3.22 5.55
CA THR A 144 10.54 2.92 6.65
C THR A 144 9.12 2.62 6.14
N GLU A 145 8.61 3.43 5.24
CA GLU A 145 7.26 3.25 4.66
C GLU A 145 7.15 1.95 3.87
N ILE A 146 8.19 1.62 3.11
CA ILE A 146 8.26 0.35 2.38
C ILE A 146 8.30 -0.82 3.38
N ALA A 147 9.18 -0.76 4.39
CA ALA A 147 9.29 -1.78 5.43
C ALA A 147 7.96 -1.98 6.18
N ARG A 148 7.23 -0.90 6.51
CA ARG A 148 5.90 -0.95 7.11
C ARG A 148 4.88 -1.64 6.20
N THR A 149 4.91 -1.36 4.91
CA THR A 149 4.02 -2.02 3.95
C THR A 149 4.32 -3.51 3.88
N LEU A 150 5.60 -3.90 3.83
CA LEU A 150 6.03 -5.29 3.78
C LEU A 150 5.80 -6.04 5.11
N ALA A 151 5.79 -5.35 6.25
CA ALA A 151 5.46 -5.94 7.55
C ALA A 151 4.07 -6.61 7.59
N THR A 152 3.16 -6.19 6.71
CA THR A 152 1.84 -6.83 6.54
C THR A 152 1.89 -8.12 5.72
N GLU A 153 3.03 -8.47 5.10
CA GLU A 153 3.23 -9.59 4.17
C GLU A 153 2.16 -9.60 3.04
N PRO A 154 2.07 -8.51 2.28
CA PRO A 154 1.05 -8.39 1.25
C PRO A 154 1.31 -9.36 0.09
N LYS A 155 0.24 -9.87 -0.52
CA LYS A 155 0.30 -10.68 -1.74
C LYS A 155 0.46 -9.83 -3.00
N PHE A 156 -0.05 -8.60 -2.96
CA PHE A 156 0.06 -7.59 -3.99
C PHE A 156 0.30 -6.23 -3.34
N ILE A 157 1.13 -5.42 -3.95
CA ILE A 157 1.44 -4.06 -3.49
C ILE A 157 1.09 -3.08 -4.60
N LEU A 158 0.34 -2.06 -4.24
CA LEU A 158 0.10 -0.90 -5.10
C LEU A 158 1.02 0.24 -4.67
N LEU A 159 1.80 0.74 -5.62
CA LEU A 159 2.76 1.83 -5.43
C LEU A 159 2.26 3.07 -6.16
N ASP A 160 1.96 4.14 -5.43
CA ASP A 160 1.52 5.41 -6.00
C ASP A 160 2.72 6.33 -6.19
N GLU A 161 3.07 6.60 -7.45
CA GLU A 161 4.24 7.42 -7.83
C GLU A 161 5.52 7.10 -7.01
N PRO A 162 6.00 5.86 -6.99
CA PRO A 162 7.05 5.41 -6.05
C PRO A 162 8.39 6.13 -6.23
N PHE A 163 8.61 6.80 -7.35
CA PHE A 163 9.83 7.53 -7.68
C PHE A 163 9.66 9.06 -7.65
N ALA A 164 8.50 9.56 -7.22
CA ALA A 164 8.28 10.99 -7.08
C ALA A 164 9.24 11.57 -6.02
N GLY A 165 10.07 12.52 -6.41
CA GLY A 165 11.03 13.19 -5.52
C GLY A 165 12.39 12.48 -5.35
N VAL A 166 12.72 11.54 -6.24
CA VAL A 166 14.06 10.94 -6.36
C VAL A 166 14.89 11.74 -7.35
#